data_02351b1195596c1741e830c0abbad7f6
#
_entry.id   02351b1195596c1741e830c0abbad7f6
#
_cell.length_a   1.000
_cell.length_b   1.000
_cell.length_c   1.000
_cell.angle_alpha   90.00
_cell.angle_beta   90.00
_cell.angle_gamma   90.00
#
_symmetry.space_group_name_H-M   'P 1'
#
loop_
_entity.id
_entity.type
_entity.pdbx_description
1 polymer ?
#
loop_
_entity_poly.entity_id
_entity_poly.type
_entity_poly.pdbx_seq_one_letter_code
_entity_poly.pdbx_strand_id
1 'polypeptide(L)'
;DDIIVVEPKDQRREWAEEMGATRTVDPDEEDVLEVVDDITWGQMADHSFITVDVTSAETIGTALNTVGGRGETVMVAVAPGETDTIDFQGHGAGSVLGMEKELKGTIYGGWSPNYAIPNLLRMYDNGTLPLDDFVSKTYDLDGINDAFDDMLKGNIIRGVVKP
;
A
#
# COMPACT_ATOMS: atom_id res chain seq x y z
N ASP A 1 9.66 -4.36 -14.28
CA ASP A 1 8.78 -3.42 -13.54
C ASP A 1 9.18 -3.52 -12.07
N ASP A 2 9.38 -2.38 -11.42
CA ASP A 2 9.79 -2.33 -10.03
C ASP A 2 8.58 -2.15 -9.14
N ILE A 3 8.57 -2.84 -7.99
CA ILE A 3 7.57 -2.72 -6.93
C ILE A 3 8.29 -2.27 -5.68
N ILE A 4 8.08 -1.03 -5.28
CA ILE A 4 8.69 -0.43 -4.09
C ILE A 4 7.64 -0.42 -2.98
N VAL A 5 7.96 -1.02 -1.83
CA VAL A 5 7.06 -1.05 -0.66
C VAL A 5 7.64 -0.21 0.46
N VAL A 6 6.88 0.77 0.92
CA VAL A 6 7.23 1.64 2.06
C VAL A 6 6.50 1.14 3.29
N GLU A 7 7.23 0.61 4.26
CA GLU A 7 6.66 0.00 5.47
C GLU A 7 7.65 0.10 6.64
N PRO A 8 7.28 0.69 7.79
CA PRO A 8 8.18 0.85 8.92
C PRO A 8 8.51 -0.45 9.68
N LYS A 9 7.70 -1.50 9.51
CA LYS A 9 7.89 -2.77 10.24
C LYS A 9 8.74 -3.76 9.45
N ASP A 10 9.89 -4.17 10.01
CA ASP A 10 10.82 -5.14 9.40
C ASP A 10 10.12 -6.39 8.89
N GLN A 11 9.34 -7.04 9.74
CA GLN A 11 8.66 -8.28 9.39
C GLN A 11 7.71 -8.13 8.19
N ARG A 12 7.07 -6.97 8.04
CA ARG A 12 6.20 -6.71 6.89
C ARG A 12 6.99 -6.40 5.63
N ARG A 13 8.18 -5.80 5.76
CA ARG A 13 9.09 -5.63 4.64
C ARG A 13 9.59 -6.97 4.13
N GLU A 14 9.97 -7.89 5.03
CA GLU A 14 10.35 -9.26 4.66
C GLU A 14 9.23 -9.97 3.88
N TRP A 15 7.99 -9.90 4.37
CA TRP A 15 6.85 -10.48 3.65
C TRP A 15 6.59 -9.81 2.30
N ALA A 16 6.79 -8.51 2.18
CA ALA A 16 6.64 -7.81 0.91
C ALA A 16 7.66 -8.32 -0.12
N GLU A 17 8.90 -8.55 0.29
CA GLU A 17 9.96 -9.13 -0.55
C GLU A 17 9.62 -10.56 -0.99
N GLU A 18 9.15 -11.40 -0.07
CA GLU A 18 8.67 -12.75 -0.39
C GLU A 18 7.52 -12.74 -1.39
N MET A 19 6.68 -11.71 -1.37
CA MET A 19 5.55 -11.51 -2.28
C MET A 19 5.90 -10.78 -3.58
N GLY A 20 7.18 -10.42 -3.79
CA GLY A 20 7.66 -9.89 -5.05
C GLY A 20 7.96 -8.39 -5.07
N ALA A 21 8.04 -7.73 -3.92
CA ALA A 21 8.61 -6.39 -3.87
C ALA A 21 10.07 -6.42 -4.31
N THR A 22 10.45 -5.53 -5.20
CA THR A 22 11.83 -5.43 -5.71
C THR A 22 12.71 -4.59 -4.79
N ARG A 23 12.09 -3.73 -3.99
CA ARG A 23 12.72 -2.89 -2.97
C ARG A 23 11.75 -2.63 -1.84
N THR A 24 12.23 -2.69 -0.60
CA THR A 24 11.50 -2.21 0.57
C THR A 24 12.21 -1.02 1.18
N VAL A 25 11.46 -0.09 1.77
CA VAL A 25 11.96 1.17 2.34
C VAL A 25 11.38 1.32 3.74
N ASP A 26 12.26 1.58 4.70
CA ASP A 26 11.86 2.06 6.02
C ASP A 26 11.78 3.58 5.99
N PRO A 27 10.59 4.18 6.10
CA PRO A 27 10.47 5.64 6.03
C PRO A 27 11.07 6.37 7.24
N ASP A 28 11.38 5.65 8.33
CA ASP A 28 12.03 6.22 9.51
C ASP A 28 13.56 6.27 9.34
N GLU A 29 14.12 5.50 8.43
CA GLU A 29 15.57 5.39 8.21
C GLU A 29 16.03 5.94 6.84
N GLU A 30 15.16 5.93 5.83
CA GLU A 30 15.49 6.30 4.45
C GLU A 30 14.53 7.37 3.90
N ASP A 31 15.03 8.27 3.06
CA ASP A 31 14.18 9.20 2.33
C ASP A 31 13.51 8.47 1.16
N VAL A 32 12.19 8.31 1.26
CA VAL A 32 11.38 7.59 0.27
C VAL A 32 11.50 8.21 -1.13
N LEU A 33 11.57 9.55 -1.20
CA LEU A 33 11.66 10.25 -2.48
C LEU A 33 13.03 10.03 -3.15
N GLU A 34 14.11 10.07 -2.37
CA GLU A 34 15.46 9.80 -2.87
C GLU A 34 15.56 8.36 -3.38
N VAL A 35 15.02 7.38 -2.64
CA VAL A 35 15.03 5.97 -3.06
C VAL A 35 14.27 5.76 -4.36
N VAL A 36 13.08 6.37 -4.49
CA VAL A 36 12.28 6.26 -5.73
C VAL A 36 12.97 6.95 -6.89
N ASP A 37 13.54 8.14 -6.69
CA ASP A 37 14.31 8.88 -7.71
C ASP A 37 15.48 8.07 -8.24
N ASP A 38 16.28 7.50 -7.35
CA ASP A 38 17.45 6.68 -7.69
C ASP A 38 17.06 5.43 -8.52
N ILE A 39 16.03 4.69 -8.07
CA ILE A 39 15.59 3.47 -8.76
C ILE A 39 15.03 3.78 -10.15
N THR A 40 14.31 4.89 -10.26
CA THR A 40 13.64 5.30 -11.50
C THR A 40 14.47 6.24 -12.37
N TRP A 41 15.70 6.54 -11.98
CA TRP A 41 16.60 7.47 -12.67
C TRP A 41 15.96 8.85 -12.92
N GLY A 42 15.27 9.36 -11.90
CA GLY A 42 14.59 10.65 -11.94
C GLY A 42 13.24 10.67 -12.66
N GLN A 43 12.74 9.52 -13.14
CA GLN A 43 11.42 9.45 -13.80
C GLN A 43 10.27 9.41 -12.80
N MET A 44 10.55 8.99 -11.57
CA MET A 44 9.59 8.68 -10.52
C MET A 44 8.67 7.51 -10.89
N ALA A 45 7.81 7.09 -9.96
CA ALA A 45 6.90 5.97 -10.19
C ALA A 45 5.71 6.34 -11.11
N ASP A 46 5.16 5.38 -11.81
CA ASP A 46 3.92 5.55 -12.60
C ASP A 46 2.69 5.60 -11.67
N HIS A 47 2.71 4.79 -10.61
CA HIS A 47 1.61 4.67 -9.65
C HIS A 47 2.11 4.61 -8.22
N SER A 48 1.34 5.19 -7.30
CA SER A 48 1.49 4.96 -5.87
C SER A 48 0.16 4.56 -5.24
N PHE A 49 0.21 3.69 -4.22
CA PHE A 49 -0.97 3.19 -3.53
C PHE A 49 -0.84 3.43 -2.03
N ILE A 50 -1.78 4.18 -1.46
CA ILE A 50 -1.85 4.42 -0.02
C ILE A 50 -2.79 3.38 0.59
N THR A 51 -2.23 2.37 1.24
CA THR A 51 -2.96 1.23 1.82
C THR A 51 -2.84 1.15 3.34
N VAL A 52 -2.36 2.22 3.98
CA VAL A 52 -2.32 2.32 5.45
C VAL A 52 -3.74 2.37 6.03
N ASP A 53 -3.90 1.98 7.28
CA ASP A 53 -5.22 1.99 7.93
C ASP A 53 -5.74 3.43 8.07
N VAL A 54 -4.95 4.30 8.70
CA VAL A 54 -5.25 5.74 8.84
C VAL A 54 -4.12 6.53 8.19
N THR A 55 -4.45 7.34 7.19
CA THR A 55 -3.47 8.18 6.51
C THR A 55 -3.34 9.55 7.13
N SER A 56 -2.19 10.20 6.91
CA SER A 56 -1.92 11.59 7.27
C SER A 56 -1.76 12.46 6.02
N ALA A 57 -1.79 13.78 6.21
CA ALA A 57 -1.48 14.72 5.13
C ALA A 57 -0.04 14.53 4.60
N GLU A 58 0.91 14.19 5.48
CA GLU A 58 2.28 13.88 5.14
C GLU A 58 2.38 12.64 4.25
N THR A 59 1.72 11.55 4.65
CA THR A 59 1.69 10.31 3.84
C THR A 59 1.11 10.54 2.44
N ILE A 60 0.02 11.33 2.35
CA ILE A 60 -0.57 11.67 1.06
C ILE A 60 0.39 12.52 0.23
N GLY A 61 1.05 13.51 0.86
CA GLY A 61 2.04 14.36 0.21
C GLY A 61 3.23 13.56 -0.32
N THR A 62 3.79 12.66 0.49
CA THR A 62 4.88 11.78 0.08
C THR A 62 4.46 10.90 -1.11
N ALA A 63 3.31 10.23 -1.01
CA ALA A 63 2.81 9.39 -2.09
C ALA A 63 2.58 10.15 -3.41
N LEU A 64 2.05 11.38 -3.35
CA LEU A 64 1.92 12.25 -4.54
C LEU A 64 3.27 12.68 -5.11
N ASN A 65 4.29 12.83 -4.26
CA ASN A 65 5.63 13.22 -4.69
C ASN A 65 6.44 12.05 -5.28
N THR A 66 6.11 10.81 -4.91
CA THR A 66 6.77 9.62 -5.49
C THR A 66 6.32 9.29 -6.91
N VAL A 67 5.23 9.86 -7.41
CA VAL A 67 4.81 9.63 -8.80
C VAL A 67 5.33 10.71 -9.76
N GLY A 68 5.65 10.31 -10.97
CA GLY A 68 6.13 11.18 -12.04
C GLY A 68 5.03 11.97 -12.74
N GLY A 69 5.38 12.58 -13.86
CA GLY A 69 4.40 13.27 -14.70
C GLY A 69 3.34 12.31 -15.23
N ARG A 70 2.06 12.67 -15.10
CA ARG A 70 0.88 11.84 -15.39
C ARG A 70 0.76 10.60 -14.51
N GLY A 71 1.52 10.54 -13.42
CA GLY A 71 1.43 9.47 -12.43
C GLY A 71 0.15 9.57 -11.60
N GLU A 72 -0.29 8.43 -11.10
CA GLU A 72 -1.53 8.29 -10.35
C GLU A 72 -1.25 7.85 -8.91
N THR A 73 -1.82 8.57 -7.94
CA THR A 73 -1.84 8.15 -6.54
C THR A 73 -3.24 7.68 -6.17
N VAL A 74 -3.36 6.43 -5.74
CA VAL A 74 -4.62 5.80 -5.33
C VAL A 74 -4.69 5.67 -3.82
N MET A 75 -5.66 6.33 -3.21
CA MET A 75 -5.89 6.26 -1.77
C MET A 75 -7.00 5.26 -1.44
N VAL A 76 -6.64 4.21 -0.70
CA VAL A 76 -7.55 3.21 -0.13
C VAL A 76 -7.75 3.44 1.37
N ALA A 77 -6.84 4.18 1.98
CA ALA A 77 -6.81 4.51 3.41
C ALA A 77 -7.97 5.44 3.84
N VAL A 78 -8.29 5.39 5.12
CA VAL A 78 -9.25 6.31 5.73
C VAL A 78 -8.51 7.54 6.26
N ALA A 79 -8.95 8.73 5.85
CA ALA A 79 -8.46 9.97 6.43
C ALA A 79 -9.29 10.33 7.69
N PRO A 80 -8.67 10.81 8.78
CA PRO A 80 -9.39 11.36 9.93
C PRO A 80 -10.27 12.55 9.50
N GLY A 81 -11.38 12.77 10.21
CA GLY A 81 -12.33 13.84 9.89
C GLY A 81 -11.77 15.26 10.02
N GLU A 82 -10.69 15.45 10.74
CA GLU A 82 -9.90 16.69 10.80
C GLU A 82 -8.58 16.43 10.10
N THR A 83 -8.51 16.79 8.81
CA THR A 83 -7.31 16.59 8.00
C THR A 83 -6.53 17.89 7.96
N ASP A 84 -5.24 17.83 8.26
CA ASP A 84 -4.30 18.92 8.03
C ASP A 84 -4.20 19.27 6.54
N THR A 85 -3.55 20.37 6.25
CA THR A 85 -3.32 20.80 4.88
C THR A 85 -2.39 19.83 4.15
N ILE A 86 -2.82 19.29 3.02
CA ILE A 86 -1.96 18.50 2.15
C ILE A 86 -1.07 19.47 1.36
N ASP A 87 0.25 19.25 1.39
CA ASP A 87 1.17 20.02 0.56
C ASP A 87 1.18 19.47 -0.87
N PHE A 88 0.55 20.17 -1.78
CA PHE A 88 0.57 19.87 -3.22
C PHE A 88 1.76 20.52 -3.95
N GLN A 89 2.61 21.27 -3.24
CA GLN A 89 3.71 22.01 -3.84
C GLN A 89 5.02 21.23 -3.89
N GLY A 90 5.00 19.91 -3.76
CA GLY A 90 6.18 19.08 -3.78
C GLY A 90 7.28 19.58 -4.72
N HIS A 91 8.49 19.22 -4.46
CA HIS A 91 9.74 19.76 -5.02
C HIS A 91 9.68 20.08 -6.52
N GLY A 92 9.78 21.37 -6.81
CA GLY A 92 9.90 21.90 -8.17
C GLY A 92 8.59 22.32 -8.83
N ALA A 93 8.69 22.88 -10.02
CA ALA A 93 7.57 23.34 -10.87
C ALA A 93 6.55 22.23 -11.21
N GLY A 94 6.72 21.11 -10.56
CA GLY A 94 6.03 19.89 -10.77
C GLY A 94 4.86 19.64 -9.86
N SER A 95 4.27 20.60 -9.29
CA SER A 95 3.02 20.43 -8.56
C SER A 95 2.06 19.47 -9.29
N VAL A 96 1.09 18.94 -8.59
CA VAL A 96 0.00 18.11 -9.17
C VAL A 96 -0.54 18.71 -10.46
N LEU A 97 -0.67 20.05 -10.51
CA LEU A 97 -1.17 20.76 -11.69
C LEU A 97 -0.17 20.77 -12.86
N GLY A 98 1.10 21.10 -12.62
CA GLY A 98 2.09 21.27 -13.69
C GLY A 98 2.54 19.96 -14.33
N MET A 99 2.43 18.85 -13.60
CA MET A 99 2.81 17.50 -14.05
C MET A 99 1.61 16.61 -14.41
N GLU A 100 0.39 17.14 -14.41
CA GLU A 100 -0.83 16.38 -14.72
C GLU A 100 -1.01 15.14 -13.83
N LYS A 101 -0.59 15.19 -12.56
CA LYS A 101 -0.71 14.07 -11.62
C LYS A 101 -2.16 13.90 -11.18
N GLU A 102 -2.54 12.67 -10.87
CA GLU A 102 -3.87 12.34 -10.39
C GLU A 102 -3.85 11.82 -8.94
N LEU A 103 -4.83 12.25 -8.13
CA LEU A 103 -5.13 11.67 -6.83
C LEU A 103 -6.54 11.08 -6.87
N LYS A 104 -6.66 9.78 -6.65
CA LYS A 104 -7.94 9.06 -6.67
C LYS A 104 -8.21 8.39 -5.32
N GLY A 105 -9.44 8.50 -4.84
CA GLY A 105 -9.94 7.67 -3.76
C GLY A 105 -10.66 6.44 -4.31
N THR A 106 -10.57 5.32 -3.59
CA THR A 106 -11.31 4.12 -3.95
C THR A 106 -11.81 3.38 -2.72
N ILE A 107 -12.95 2.71 -2.85
CA ILE A 107 -13.47 1.74 -1.88
C ILE A 107 -13.54 0.39 -2.58
N TYR A 108 -12.99 -0.65 -1.95
CA TYR A 108 -12.96 -2.02 -2.49
C TYR A 108 -12.42 -2.10 -3.93
N GLY A 109 -11.44 -1.27 -4.28
CA GLY A 109 -10.83 -1.25 -5.61
C GLY A 109 -11.69 -0.63 -6.72
N GLY A 110 -12.83 -0.01 -6.39
CA GLY A 110 -13.71 0.65 -7.38
C GLY A 110 -14.46 -0.29 -8.31
N TRP A 111 -14.39 -1.61 -8.08
CA TRP A 111 -15.09 -2.61 -8.90
C TRP A 111 -16.36 -3.11 -8.21
N SER A 112 -17.36 -3.46 -9.02
CA SER A 112 -18.53 -4.17 -8.48
C SER A 112 -18.10 -5.52 -7.90
N PRO A 113 -18.50 -5.87 -6.66
CA PRO A 113 -18.15 -7.16 -6.05
C PRO A 113 -18.55 -8.37 -6.90
N ASN A 114 -19.68 -8.29 -7.59
CA ASN A 114 -20.15 -9.35 -8.49
C ASN A 114 -19.22 -9.60 -9.69
N TYR A 115 -18.39 -8.62 -10.03
CA TYR A 115 -17.38 -8.76 -11.08
C TYR A 115 -16.00 -9.06 -10.49
N ALA A 116 -15.63 -8.37 -9.42
CA ALA A 116 -14.30 -8.49 -8.81
C ALA A 116 -14.08 -9.89 -8.22
N ILE A 117 -15.01 -10.41 -7.41
CA ILE A 117 -14.85 -11.69 -6.72
C ILE A 117 -14.61 -12.86 -7.69
N PRO A 118 -15.42 -13.08 -8.75
CA PRO A 118 -15.15 -14.15 -9.71
C PRO A 118 -13.82 -14.00 -10.46
N ASN A 119 -13.36 -12.76 -10.68
CA ASN A 119 -12.05 -12.53 -11.32
C ASN A 119 -10.90 -12.88 -10.37
N LEU A 120 -10.96 -12.45 -9.10
CA LEU A 120 -9.97 -12.78 -8.10
C LEU A 120 -9.88 -14.29 -7.86
N LEU A 121 -11.02 -14.98 -7.80
CA LEU A 121 -11.04 -16.44 -7.69
C LEU A 121 -10.39 -17.13 -8.90
N ARG A 122 -10.61 -16.63 -10.10
CA ARG A 122 -9.92 -17.16 -11.29
C ARG A 122 -8.41 -16.93 -11.26
N MET A 123 -7.97 -15.78 -10.72
CA MET A 123 -6.55 -15.51 -10.51
C MET A 123 -5.94 -16.44 -9.46
N TYR A 124 -6.69 -16.77 -8.43
CA TYR A 124 -6.30 -17.77 -7.44
C TYR A 124 -6.22 -19.17 -8.05
N ASP A 125 -7.26 -19.61 -8.76
CA ASP A 125 -7.32 -20.94 -9.38
C ASP A 125 -6.18 -21.19 -10.39
N ASN A 126 -5.73 -20.16 -11.09
CA ASN A 126 -4.64 -20.27 -12.07
C ASN A 126 -3.24 -19.96 -11.46
N GLY A 127 -3.17 -19.72 -10.17
CA GLY A 127 -1.93 -19.47 -9.45
C GLY A 127 -1.33 -18.07 -9.61
N THR A 128 -2.05 -17.13 -10.23
CA THR A 128 -1.60 -15.74 -10.37
C THR A 128 -1.73 -14.96 -9.06
N LEU A 129 -2.71 -15.31 -8.22
CA LEU A 129 -2.95 -14.68 -6.92
C LEU A 129 -2.77 -15.71 -5.80
N PRO A 130 -1.65 -15.65 -5.04
CA PRO A 130 -1.34 -16.64 -4.01
C PRO A 130 -2.08 -16.33 -2.69
N LEU A 131 -3.41 -16.52 -2.65
CA LEU A 131 -4.22 -16.17 -1.48
C LEU A 131 -3.84 -16.97 -0.23
N ASP A 132 -3.37 -18.19 -0.38
CA ASP A 132 -2.98 -19.04 0.76
C ASP A 132 -1.77 -18.48 1.50
N ASP A 133 -0.86 -17.80 0.80
CA ASP A 133 0.34 -17.20 1.39
C ASP A 133 0.01 -16.01 2.30
N PHE A 134 -1.16 -15.39 2.11
CA PHE A 134 -1.64 -14.33 3.01
C PHE A 134 -2.14 -14.87 4.35
N VAL A 135 -2.50 -16.15 4.46
CA VAL A 135 -3.01 -16.76 5.70
C VAL A 135 -1.83 -17.14 6.60
N SER A 136 -1.36 -16.22 7.40
CA SER A 136 -0.20 -16.41 8.27
C SER A 136 -0.48 -17.39 9.42
N LYS A 137 -1.72 -17.39 9.95
CA LYS A 137 -2.06 -18.19 11.13
C LYS A 137 -3.55 -18.53 11.18
N THR A 138 -3.85 -19.72 11.67
CA THR A 138 -5.23 -20.14 11.95
C THR A 138 -5.45 -20.26 13.45
N TYR A 139 -6.63 -19.91 13.90
CA TYR A 139 -7.05 -19.95 15.29
C TYR A 139 -8.34 -20.76 15.38
N ASP A 140 -8.58 -21.39 16.52
CA ASP A 140 -9.91 -21.87 16.90
C ASP A 140 -10.75 -20.71 17.48
N LEU A 141 -12.01 -20.97 17.77
CA LEU A 141 -12.91 -19.93 18.28
C LEU A 141 -12.48 -19.43 19.67
N ASP A 142 -11.92 -20.30 20.50
CA ASP A 142 -11.44 -19.92 21.85
C ASP A 142 -10.18 -19.01 21.77
N GLY A 143 -9.41 -19.10 20.67
CA GLY A 143 -8.23 -18.28 20.39
C GLY A 143 -8.51 -16.92 19.75
N ILE A 144 -9.76 -16.47 19.65
CA ILE A 144 -10.12 -15.22 18.95
C ILE A 144 -9.44 -13.97 19.54
N ASN A 145 -9.25 -13.92 20.85
CA ASN A 145 -8.57 -12.80 21.50
C ASN A 145 -7.09 -12.75 21.13
N ASP A 146 -6.43 -13.92 21.02
CA ASP A 146 -5.04 -14.02 20.59
C ASP A 146 -4.91 -13.59 19.13
N ALA A 147 -5.92 -13.89 18.29
CA ALA A 147 -5.97 -13.43 16.90
C ALA A 147 -6.02 -11.90 16.79
N PHE A 148 -6.83 -11.25 17.62
CA PHE A 148 -6.87 -9.78 17.69
C PHE A 148 -5.56 -9.19 18.19
N ASP A 149 -4.96 -9.80 19.21
CA ASP A 149 -3.68 -9.37 19.74
C ASP A 149 -2.56 -9.46 18.69
N ASP A 150 -2.48 -10.57 17.96
CA ASP A 150 -1.50 -10.76 16.89
C ASP A 150 -1.72 -9.76 15.75
N MET A 151 -2.97 -9.48 15.38
CA MET A 151 -3.31 -8.47 14.38
C MET A 151 -2.86 -7.07 14.80
N LEU A 152 -3.16 -6.66 16.05
CA LEU A 152 -2.79 -5.34 16.55
C LEU A 152 -1.28 -5.15 16.67
N LYS A 153 -0.55 -6.22 17.02
CA LYS A 153 0.93 -6.22 17.06
C LYS A 153 1.56 -6.27 15.67
N GLY A 154 0.79 -6.62 14.63
CA GLY A 154 1.29 -6.78 13.27
C GLY A 154 2.10 -8.07 13.05
N ASN A 155 1.86 -9.09 13.88
CA ASN A 155 2.54 -10.39 13.80
C ASN A 155 1.99 -11.30 12.69
N ILE A 156 0.91 -10.91 12.06
CA ILE A 156 0.22 -11.69 11.01
C ILE A 156 -0.20 -10.78 9.85
N ILE A 157 -0.24 -11.32 8.64
CA ILE A 157 -0.86 -10.68 7.48
C ILE A 157 -2.37 -10.87 7.58
N ARG A 158 -2.81 -12.13 7.65
CA ARG A 158 -4.21 -12.53 7.86
C ARG A 158 -4.31 -13.67 8.85
N GLY A 159 -5.18 -13.51 9.84
CA GLY A 159 -5.60 -14.58 10.73
C GLY A 159 -6.94 -15.14 10.27
N VAL A 160 -7.07 -16.47 10.27
CA VAL A 160 -8.32 -17.16 9.97
C VAL A 160 -8.81 -17.90 11.21
N VAL A 161 -10.02 -17.61 11.65
CA VAL A 161 -10.68 -18.35 12.73
C VAL A 161 -11.50 -19.49 12.12
N LYS A 162 -11.21 -20.72 12.56
CA LYS A 162 -11.97 -21.91 12.19
C LYS A 162 -12.93 -22.23 13.33
N PRO A 163 -14.26 -22.28 13.08
CA PRO A 163 -15.26 -22.62 14.08
C PRO A 163 -15.18 -24.07 14.51
#